data_035a116ebaa2e1d5d4d3a81c21107ea0
#
_entry.id   035a116ebaa2e1d5d4d3a81c21107ea0
#
_cell.length_a   1.000
_cell.length_b   1.000
_cell.length_c   1.000
_cell.angle_alpha   90.00
_cell.angle_beta   90.00
_cell.angle_gamma   90.00
#
_symmetry.space_group_name_H-M   'P 1'
#
loop_
_entity.id
_entity.type
_entity.pdbx_description
1 polymer ?
#
loop_
_entity_poly.entity_id
_entity_poly.type
_entity_poly.pdbx_seq_one_letter_code
_entity_poly.pdbx_strand_id
1 'polypeptide(L)'
;MAERNVLGGELEPCGMDPLTGFYRDGCCNSGPEDLGSHTICAVVTAEFLEHQRRIGNDLVTAHPQYRFPGLVPGDRWCVTAVNWLRAHRDGAAAYVVLASTHERALEIVPLEALQEHAVDVPPDTADLDA
;
A
#
# COMPACT_ATOMS: atom_id res chain seq x y z
N MET A 1 10.27 -10.56 -16.60
CA MET A 1 8.86 -10.92 -16.41
C MET A 1 8.14 -9.83 -15.66
N ALA A 2 6.94 -9.51 -16.11
CA ALA A 2 6.16 -8.48 -15.44
C ALA A 2 5.70 -8.98 -14.06
N GLU A 3 5.73 -8.09 -13.09
CA GLU A 3 5.18 -8.37 -11.77
C GLU A 3 3.67 -8.32 -11.86
N ARG A 4 2.99 -9.10 -11.00
CA ARG A 4 1.54 -9.18 -11.00
C ARG A 4 0.95 -8.51 -9.78
N ASN A 5 -0.23 -7.94 -9.96
CA ASN A 5 -1.00 -7.36 -8.86
C ASN A 5 -1.92 -8.43 -8.24
N VAL A 6 -2.58 -8.04 -7.15
CA VAL A 6 -3.46 -8.96 -6.41
C VAL A 6 -4.71 -9.36 -7.20
N LEU A 7 -4.99 -8.70 -8.31
CA LEU A 7 -6.11 -9.02 -9.18
C LEU A 7 -5.70 -10.03 -10.27
N GLY A 8 -4.43 -10.40 -10.33
CA GLY A 8 -3.91 -11.33 -11.33
C GLY A 8 -3.46 -10.68 -12.61
N GLY A 9 -3.53 -9.35 -12.70
CA GLY A 9 -3.08 -8.62 -13.86
C GLY A 9 -1.66 -8.07 -13.68
N GLU A 10 -1.25 -7.23 -14.61
CA GLU A 10 0.06 -6.60 -14.54
C GLU A 10 0.07 -5.53 -13.44
N LEU A 11 1.16 -5.51 -12.67
CA LEU A 11 1.31 -4.53 -11.59
C LEU A 11 1.42 -3.13 -12.17
N GLU A 12 0.52 -2.23 -11.74
CA GLU A 12 0.53 -0.85 -12.19
C GLU A 12 1.35 0.02 -11.24
N PRO A 13 1.87 1.15 -11.71
CA PRO A 13 2.61 2.07 -10.82
C PRO A 13 1.74 2.57 -9.68
N CYS A 14 2.34 2.71 -8.51
CA CYS A 14 1.66 3.24 -7.33
C CYS A 14 1.74 4.77 -7.30
N GLY A 15 2.93 5.32 -7.51
CA GLY A 15 3.08 6.76 -7.53
C GLY A 15 4.51 7.22 -7.78
N MET A 16 4.63 8.40 -8.41
CA MET A 16 5.91 8.98 -8.74
C MET A 16 6.18 10.28 -7.97
N ASP A 17 5.17 10.83 -7.30
CA ASP A 17 5.31 12.07 -6.53
C ASP A 17 4.39 12.01 -5.31
N PRO A 18 4.92 11.60 -4.16
CA PRO A 18 6.31 11.21 -3.92
C PRO A 18 6.66 9.91 -4.61
N LEU A 19 7.92 9.78 -5.02
CA LEU A 19 8.41 8.57 -5.66
C LEU A 19 8.45 7.45 -4.62
N THR A 20 7.71 6.38 -4.85
CA THR A 20 7.54 5.32 -3.88
C THR A 20 8.10 3.99 -4.38
N GLY A 21 8.00 2.98 -3.53
CA GLY A 21 8.46 1.63 -3.82
C GLY A 21 9.72 1.29 -3.06
N PHE A 22 9.91 0.02 -2.73
CA PHE A 22 11.12 -0.44 -2.06
C PHE A 22 12.36 -0.08 -2.90
N TYR A 23 12.23 -0.18 -4.23
CA TYR A 23 13.31 0.16 -5.15
C TYR A 23 13.23 1.59 -5.68
N ARG A 24 12.28 2.37 -5.21
CA ARG A 24 12.06 3.77 -5.66
C ARG A 24 11.86 3.88 -7.17
N ASP A 25 11.09 2.95 -7.72
CA ASP A 25 10.76 2.95 -9.14
C ASP A 25 9.30 3.31 -9.40
N GLY A 26 8.56 3.72 -8.37
CA GLY A 26 7.16 4.09 -8.47
C GLY A 26 6.20 2.93 -8.36
N CYS A 27 6.70 1.71 -8.27
CA CYS A 27 5.89 0.49 -8.20
C CYS A 27 6.15 -0.24 -6.90
N CYS A 28 5.13 -0.95 -6.42
CA CYS A 28 5.26 -1.74 -5.19
C CYS A 28 5.89 -3.10 -5.48
N ASN A 29 7.02 -3.09 -6.17
CA ASN A 29 7.82 -4.27 -6.43
C ASN A 29 8.47 -4.76 -5.14
N SER A 30 8.78 -6.04 -5.09
CA SER A 30 9.37 -6.64 -3.92
C SER A 30 10.44 -7.64 -4.31
N GLY A 31 11.30 -7.98 -3.37
CA GLY A 31 12.37 -8.94 -3.56
C GLY A 31 12.78 -9.57 -2.25
N PRO A 32 13.76 -10.48 -2.29
CA PRO A 32 14.16 -11.23 -1.09
C PRO A 32 14.67 -10.35 0.06
N GLU A 33 15.24 -9.19 -0.25
CA GLU A 33 15.75 -8.26 0.76
C GLU A 33 14.67 -7.38 1.38
N ASP A 34 13.46 -7.40 0.82
CA ASP A 34 12.32 -6.60 1.33
C ASP A 34 11.56 -7.39 2.38
N LEU A 35 12.11 -7.45 3.58
CA LEU A 35 11.57 -8.28 4.66
C LEU A 35 10.18 -7.85 5.11
N GLY A 36 9.90 -6.55 5.08
CA GLY A 36 8.58 -6.04 5.47
C GLY A 36 7.53 -6.17 4.41
N SER A 37 7.93 -6.49 3.17
CA SER A 37 7.05 -6.62 2.02
C SER A 37 6.34 -5.29 1.71
N HIS A 38 7.08 -4.34 1.12
CA HIS A 38 6.54 -3.03 0.70
C HIS A 38 5.67 -3.20 -0.54
N THR A 39 4.58 -3.96 -0.40
CA THR A 39 3.82 -4.46 -1.54
C THR A 39 2.43 -3.85 -1.69
N ILE A 40 1.96 -3.10 -0.69
CA ILE A 40 0.61 -2.54 -0.73
C ILE A 40 0.66 -1.08 -1.14
N CYS A 41 0.01 -0.76 -2.27
CA CYS A 41 -0.13 0.64 -2.68
C CYS A 41 -1.27 1.25 -1.87
N ALA A 42 -0.91 2.06 -0.89
CA ALA A 42 -1.85 2.69 0.02
C ALA A 42 -2.09 4.14 -0.38
N VAL A 43 -3.34 4.59 -0.24
CA VAL A 43 -3.67 6.01 -0.22
C VAL A 43 -3.78 6.35 1.25
N VAL A 44 -2.77 7.05 1.78
CA VAL A 44 -2.66 7.22 3.22
C VAL A 44 -3.70 8.20 3.75
N THR A 45 -4.12 7.96 4.98
CA THR A 45 -5.08 8.80 5.70
C THR A 45 -4.41 9.36 6.94
N ALA A 46 -5.02 10.40 7.53
CA ALA A 46 -4.49 10.95 8.78
C ALA A 46 -4.45 9.88 9.86
N GLU A 47 -5.48 9.04 9.95
CA GLU A 47 -5.56 7.97 10.94
C GLU A 47 -4.47 6.93 10.74
N PHE A 48 -4.22 6.54 9.49
CA PHE A 48 -3.17 5.57 9.19
C PHE A 48 -1.80 6.14 9.54
N LEU A 49 -1.54 7.39 9.16
CA LEU A 49 -0.24 8.03 9.44
C LEU A 49 0.00 8.15 10.94
N GLU A 50 -1.03 8.50 11.71
CA GLU A 50 -0.90 8.60 13.16
C GLU A 50 -0.68 7.21 13.79
N HIS A 51 -1.40 6.20 13.31
CA HIS A 51 -1.21 4.83 13.77
C HIS A 51 0.24 4.38 13.55
N GLN A 52 0.76 4.64 12.35
CA GLN A 52 2.11 4.24 12.00
C GLN A 52 3.14 4.96 12.86
N ARG A 53 2.93 6.25 13.13
CA ARG A 53 3.82 7.00 14.01
C ARG A 53 3.86 6.37 15.40
N ARG A 54 2.69 5.98 15.92
CA ARG A 54 2.60 5.42 17.28
C ARG A 54 3.29 4.05 17.39
N ILE A 55 3.29 3.27 16.33
CA ILE A 55 3.95 1.95 16.37
C ILE A 55 5.42 2.02 15.96
N GLY A 56 5.96 3.23 15.79
CA GLY A 56 7.38 3.40 15.49
C GLY A 56 7.73 3.48 14.01
N ASN A 57 6.74 3.55 13.14
CA ASN A 57 6.94 3.68 11.69
C ASN A 57 6.48 5.07 11.25
N ASP A 58 7.30 6.07 11.55
CA ASP A 58 6.96 7.47 11.27
C ASP A 58 7.09 7.73 9.76
N LEU A 59 5.96 7.92 9.09
CA LEU A 59 5.91 8.24 7.67
C LEU A 59 5.70 9.74 7.40
N VAL A 60 5.62 10.55 8.45
CA VAL A 60 5.32 11.97 8.30
C VAL A 60 6.58 12.81 8.29
N THR A 61 7.61 12.42 9.05
CA THR A 61 8.84 13.19 9.13
C THR A 61 9.67 13.00 7.87
N ALA A 62 10.09 14.11 7.26
CA ALA A 62 10.92 14.04 6.06
C ALA A 62 12.32 13.53 6.38
N HIS A 63 12.87 12.75 5.47
CA HIS A 63 14.26 12.28 5.53
C HIS A 63 14.93 12.57 4.20
N PRO A 64 15.43 13.82 4.01
CA PRO A 64 15.99 14.22 2.73
C PRO A 64 17.14 13.33 2.24
N GLN A 65 17.91 12.75 3.17
CA GLN A 65 19.02 11.87 2.83
C GLN A 65 18.56 10.61 2.08
N TYR A 66 17.29 10.22 2.24
CA TYR A 66 16.68 9.09 1.55
C TYR A 66 15.68 9.53 0.49
N ARG A 67 15.66 10.83 0.17
CA ARG A 67 14.70 11.42 -0.77
C ARG A 67 13.26 11.16 -0.36
N PHE A 68 13.01 11.11 0.95
CA PHE A 68 11.69 10.91 1.51
C PHE A 68 11.14 12.24 2.01
N PRO A 69 10.11 12.80 1.36
CA PRO A 69 9.60 14.13 1.72
C PRO A 69 8.66 14.14 2.92
N GLY A 70 8.32 12.97 3.46
CA GLY A 70 7.23 12.87 4.43
C GLY A 70 5.89 12.80 3.70
N LEU A 71 4.95 12.06 4.28
CA LEU A 71 3.65 11.85 3.65
C LEU A 71 2.59 12.73 4.28
N VAL A 72 1.63 13.16 3.47
CA VAL A 72 0.41 13.83 3.93
C VAL A 72 -0.78 13.01 3.48
N PRO A 73 -1.96 13.17 4.13
CA PRO A 73 -3.14 12.41 3.70
C PRO A 73 -3.43 12.60 2.21
N GLY A 74 -3.74 11.50 1.54
CA GLY A 74 -3.97 11.49 0.11
C GLY A 74 -2.78 11.06 -0.72
N ASP A 75 -1.59 11.05 -0.16
CA ASP A 75 -0.42 10.56 -0.88
C ASP A 75 -0.51 9.05 -1.09
N ARG A 76 0.09 8.57 -2.18
CA ARG A 76 0.22 7.14 -2.44
C ARG A 76 1.60 6.68 -2.02
N TRP A 77 1.66 5.55 -1.35
CA TRP A 77 2.92 4.99 -0.87
C TRP A 77 2.86 3.49 -0.81
N CYS A 78 3.94 2.83 -1.20
CA CYS A 78 4.07 1.38 -1.05
C CYS A 78 4.41 1.07 0.39
N VAL A 79 3.39 0.76 1.19
CA VAL A 79 3.58 0.47 2.62
C VAL A 79 3.88 -1.01 2.82
N THR A 80 4.49 -1.33 3.96
CA THR A 80 4.74 -2.73 4.27
C THR A 80 3.43 -3.44 4.57
N ALA A 81 3.31 -4.67 4.08
CA ALA A 81 2.11 -5.47 4.29
C ALA A 81 1.89 -5.75 5.77
N VAL A 82 2.96 -6.00 6.52
CA VAL A 82 2.87 -6.25 7.95
C VAL A 82 2.28 -5.05 8.69
N ASN A 83 2.78 -3.85 8.40
CA ASN A 83 2.29 -2.65 9.07
C ASN A 83 0.89 -2.26 8.63
N TRP A 84 0.54 -2.51 7.37
CA TRP A 84 -0.84 -2.28 6.92
C TRP A 84 -1.80 -3.20 7.66
N LEU A 85 -1.41 -4.48 7.84
CA LEU A 85 -2.24 -5.45 8.55
C LEU A 85 -2.43 -5.04 10.01
N ARG A 86 -1.37 -4.55 10.65
CA ARG A 86 -1.48 -4.04 12.02
C ARG A 86 -2.49 -2.90 12.11
N ALA A 87 -2.42 -1.96 11.16
CA ALA A 87 -3.37 -0.86 11.11
C ALA A 87 -4.78 -1.36 10.87
N HIS A 88 -4.95 -2.35 10.00
CA HIS A 88 -6.26 -2.94 9.73
C HIS A 88 -6.86 -3.53 11.00
N ARG A 89 -6.07 -4.27 11.75
CA ARG A 89 -6.53 -4.88 13.02
C ARG A 89 -6.91 -3.83 14.04
N ASP A 90 -6.27 -2.67 13.99
CA ASP A 90 -6.51 -1.59 14.94
C ASP A 90 -7.52 -0.56 14.44
N GLY A 91 -8.16 -0.82 13.30
CA GLY A 91 -9.20 0.05 12.77
C GLY A 91 -8.70 1.31 12.09
N ALA A 92 -7.42 1.34 11.66
CA ALA A 92 -6.80 2.53 11.07
C ALA A 92 -6.17 2.26 9.71
N ALA A 93 -6.64 1.26 8.97
CA ALA A 93 -6.07 0.90 7.69
C ALA A 93 -6.19 2.03 6.66
N ALA A 94 -5.13 2.21 5.86
CA ALA A 94 -5.18 3.11 4.73
C ALA A 94 -6.00 2.48 3.60
N TYR A 95 -6.49 3.32 2.68
CA TYR A 95 -7.13 2.81 1.46
C TYR A 95 -6.09 2.13 0.58
N VAL A 96 -6.55 1.26 -0.30
CA VAL A 96 -5.68 0.41 -1.12
C VAL A 96 -6.03 0.57 -2.59
N VAL A 97 -5.00 0.62 -3.45
CA VAL A 97 -5.16 0.54 -4.90
C VAL A 97 -4.78 -0.88 -5.30
N LEU A 98 -5.77 -1.73 -5.57
CA LEU A 98 -5.52 -3.15 -5.83
C LEU A 98 -4.67 -3.38 -7.07
N ALA A 99 -4.91 -2.62 -8.14
CA ALA A 99 -4.16 -2.78 -9.38
C ALA A 99 -2.69 -2.45 -9.22
N SER A 100 -2.34 -1.71 -8.17
CA SER A 100 -0.96 -1.30 -7.88
C SER A 100 -0.38 -2.00 -6.65
N THR A 101 -1.08 -3.02 -6.14
CA THR A 101 -0.65 -3.81 -4.98
C THR A 101 -0.11 -5.15 -5.49
N HIS A 102 1.13 -5.44 -5.12
CA HIS A 102 1.82 -6.65 -5.58
C HIS A 102 1.16 -7.91 -5.02
N GLU A 103 1.11 -8.97 -5.82
CA GLU A 103 0.49 -10.23 -5.38
C GLU A 103 1.11 -10.82 -4.13
N ARG A 104 2.40 -10.51 -3.86
CA ARG A 104 3.06 -10.98 -2.64
C ARG A 104 2.41 -10.48 -1.36
N ALA A 105 1.64 -9.40 -1.43
CA ALA A 105 0.90 -8.92 -0.25
C ALA A 105 -0.02 -10.01 0.30
N LEU A 106 -0.50 -10.89 -0.58
CA LEU A 106 -1.42 -11.97 -0.17
C LEU A 106 -0.76 -13.03 0.71
N GLU A 107 0.56 -13.04 0.78
CA GLU A 107 1.28 -13.92 1.71
C GLU A 107 1.09 -13.48 3.16
N ILE A 108 0.72 -12.23 3.37
CA ILE A 108 0.61 -11.63 4.70
C ILE A 108 -0.82 -11.18 4.99
N VAL A 109 -1.51 -10.62 3.99
CA VAL A 109 -2.84 -10.01 4.17
C VAL A 109 -3.86 -10.73 3.30
N PRO A 110 -4.99 -11.17 3.88
CA PRO A 110 -6.06 -11.77 3.08
C PRO A 110 -6.60 -10.76 2.05
N LEU A 111 -6.95 -11.27 0.87
CA LEU A 111 -7.49 -10.41 -0.18
C LEU A 111 -8.74 -9.66 0.29
N GLU A 112 -9.59 -10.31 1.07
CA GLU A 112 -10.82 -9.71 1.59
C GLU A 112 -10.54 -8.44 2.39
N ALA A 113 -9.46 -8.45 3.18
CA ALA A 113 -9.10 -7.27 3.97
C ALA A 113 -8.69 -6.10 3.05
N LEU A 114 -7.94 -6.40 2.00
CA LEU A 114 -7.55 -5.37 1.02
C LEU A 114 -8.78 -4.84 0.29
N GLN A 115 -9.71 -5.72 -0.08
CA GLN A 115 -10.91 -5.31 -0.80
C GLN A 115 -11.80 -4.39 0.02
N GLU A 116 -11.86 -4.59 1.33
CA GLU A 116 -12.64 -3.72 2.22
C GLU A 116 -12.21 -2.26 2.11
N HIS A 117 -10.96 -2.01 1.80
CA HIS A 117 -10.40 -0.66 1.77
C HIS A 117 -10.00 -0.21 0.37
N ALA A 118 -10.35 -0.99 -0.66
CA ALA A 118 -9.94 -0.69 -2.02
C ALA A 118 -10.68 0.51 -2.58
N VAL A 119 -9.95 1.38 -3.28
CA VAL A 119 -10.53 2.53 -3.96
C VAL A 119 -10.81 2.24 -5.44
N ASP A 120 -10.29 1.15 -5.94
CA ASP A 120 -10.42 0.79 -7.36
C ASP A 120 -11.24 -0.50 -7.57
N VAL A 121 -12.09 -0.85 -6.60
CA VAL A 121 -13.08 -1.90 -6.82
C VAL A 121 -14.15 -1.32 -7.74
N PRO A 122 -14.42 -1.95 -8.88
CA PRO A 122 -15.44 -1.43 -9.78
C PRO A 122 -16.80 -1.36 -9.09
N PRO A 123 -17.51 -0.24 -9.21
CA PRO A 123 -18.82 -0.11 -8.53
C PRO A 123 -19.82 -1.16 -8.96
N ASP A 124 -19.78 -1.58 -10.21
CA ASP A 124 -20.70 -2.57 -10.74
C ASP A 124 -20.46 -3.96 -10.17
N THR A 125 -19.32 -4.19 -9.52
CA THR A 125 -19.06 -5.47 -8.87
C THR A 125 -20.09 -5.73 -7.79
N ALA A 126 -20.45 -4.72 -7.04
CA ALA A 126 -21.49 -4.83 -6.04
C ALA A 126 -22.86 -4.99 -6.70
N ASP A 127 -23.07 -4.32 -7.83
CA ASP A 127 -24.33 -4.37 -8.55
C ASP A 127 -24.59 -5.72 -9.19
N LEU A 128 -23.53 -6.43 -9.55
CA LEU A 128 -23.68 -7.73 -10.15
C LEU A 128 -24.35 -8.73 -9.21
N ASP A 129 -24.27 -8.47 -7.94
CA ASP A 129 -24.86 -9.33 -6.92
C ASP A 129 -26.28 -8.93 -6.60
N ALA A 130 -26.71 -7.83 -7.12
CA ALA A 130 -28.05 -7.33 -6.81
C ALA A 130 -29.14 -8.06 -7.60
#